data_30ac2f26124409475a384a1c87ad1290
#
_entry.id   30ac2f26124409475a384a1c87ad1290
#
_cell.length_a   1.000
_cell.length_b   1.000
_cell.length_c   1.000
_cell.angle_alpha   90.00
_cell.angle_beta   90.00
_cell.angle_gamma   90.00
#
_symmetry.space_group_name_H-M   'P 1'
#
loop_
_entity.id
_entity.type
_entity.pdbx_description
1 polymer ?
#
loop_
_entity_poly.entity_id
_entity_poly.type
_entity_poly.pdbx_seq_one_letter_code
_entity_poly.pdbx_strand_id
1 'polypeptide(L)'
;MPLLKQNKIPIKEAAEKSDNESLKIIGEQLQNCNTLREKISKTLTEDAPVNINKGNAIAQGVSTELDDLRNISTLGKDYLDAMLAREIERTGITSLKIAFNNVFGYYIEVRNSHKDKVPEDWIRKQTLVNAERYITEELKKYE
;
A
#
# COMPACT_ATOMS: atom_id res chain seq x y z
N MET A 1 -9.58 8.26 -11.88
CA MET A 1 -9.79 9.63 -12.41
C MET A 1 -9.68 9.77 -13.93
N PRO A 2 -10.08 8.83 -14.77
CA PRO A 2 -10.02 8.99 -16.23
C PRO A 2 -11.00 10.04 -16.80
N LEU A 3 -12.14 10.26 -16.14
CA LEU A 3 -13.23 11.10 -16.63
C LEU A 3 -12.92 12.60 -16.72
N LEU A 4 -12.00 13.11 -15.92
CA LEU A 4 -11.61 14.54 -15.99
C LEU A 4 -10.62 14.84 -17.14
N LYS A 5 -9.96 13.82 -17.68
CA LYS A 5 -8.98 14.00 -18.77
C LYS A 5 -9.63 14.17 -20.15
N GLN A 6 -10.84 13.64 -20.35
CA GLN A 6 -11.42 13.54 -21.70
C GLN A 6 -12.48 14.60 -22.05
N ASN A 7 -13.15 15.22 -21.08
CA ASN A 7 -14.39 15.95 -21.38
C ASN A 7 -14.27 17.48 -21.57
N LYS A 8 -13.18 18.14 -21.14
CA LYS A 8 -13.09 19.61 -21.23
C LYS A 8 -12.68 20.12 -22.60
N ILE A 9 -11.78 19.45 -23.30
CA ILE A 9 -11.30 19.88 -24.62
C ILE A 9 -12.43 19.77 -25.67
N PRO A 10 -13.14 18.63 -25.78
CA PRO A 10 -14.26 18.49 -26.70
C PRO A 10 -15.40 19.49 -26.43
N ILE A 11 -15.67 19.79 -25.15
CA ILE A 11 -16.73 20.76 -24.80
C ILE A 11 -16.34 22.19 -25.22
N LYS A 12 -15.08 22.58 -24.97
CA LYS A 12 -14.57 23.88 -25.40
C LYS A 12 -14.67 24.05 -26.90
N GLU A 13 -14.14 23.07 -27.64
CA GLU A 13 -14.18 23.10 -29.11
C GLU A 13 -15.60 23.08 -29.67
N ALA A 14 -16.52 22.35 -29.05
CA ALA A 14 -17.93 22.33 -29.46
C ALA A 14 -18.61 23.67 -29.17
N ALA A 15 -18.30 24.30 -28.04
CA ALA A 15 -18.83 25.62 -27.69
C ALA A 15 -18.32 26.74 -28.63
N GLU A 16 -17.03 26.74 -28.96
CA GLU A 16 -16.38 27.67 -29.88
C GLU A 16 -16.89 27.54 -31.33
N LYS A 17 -17.24 26.32 -31.74
CA LYS A 17 -17.80 26.01 -33.08
C LYS A 17 -19.32 26.23 -33.18
N SER A 18 -19.97 26.55 -32.07
CA SER A 18 -21.43 26.80 -32.06
C SER A 18 -21.78 28.11 -32.80
N ASP A 19 -22.94 28.15 -33.46
CA ASP A 19 -23.49 29.38 -34.05
C ASP A 19 -24.09 30.33 -33.00
N ASN A 20 -24.16 29.90 -31.74
CA ASN A 20 -24.70 30.68 -30.64
C ASN A 20 -23.60 31.52 -29.97
N GLU A 21 -23.73 32.84 -30.03
CA GLU A 21 -22.76 33.78 -29.44
C GLU A 21 -22.51 33.57 -27.94
N SER A 22 -23.53 33.24 -27.15
CA SER A 22 -23.38 32.98 -25.73
C SER A 22 -22.53 31.73 -25.47
N LEU A 23 -22.66 30.68 -26.30
CA LEU A 23 -21.84 29.49 -26.20
C LEU A 23 -20.38 29.72 -26.60
N LYS A 24 -20.16 30.60 -27.63
CA LYS A 24 -18.78 30.99 -28.00
C LYS A 24 -18.08 31.71 -26.85
N ILE A 25 -18.75 32.68 -26.21
CA ILE A 25 -18.20 33.39 -25.06
C ILE A 25 -17.85 32.45 -23.92
N ILE A 26 -18.70 31.44 -23.63
CA ILE A 26 -18.41 30.44 -22.63
C ILE A 26 -17.22 29.58 -23.06
N GLY A 27 -17.15 29.18 -24.32
CA GLY A 27 -16.02 28.42 -24.88
C GLY A 27 -14.69 29.15 -24.71
N GLU A 28 -14.65 30.45 -25.01
CA GLU A 28 -13.45 31.29 -24.84
C GLU A 28 -13.01 31.40 -23.38
N GLN A 29 -13.96 31.45 -22.44
CA GLN A 29 -13.66 31.48 -21.00
C GLN A 29 -13.17 30.15 -20.43
N LEU A 30 -13.44 29.02 -21.09
CA LEU A 30 -12.98 27.71 -20.68
C LEU A 30 -11.47 27.56 -20.88
N GLN A 31 -10.74 27.46 -19.76
CA GLN A 31 -9.31 27.21 -19.80
C GLN A 31 -9.02 25.70 -19.73
N ASN A 32 -8.10 25.24 -20.57
CA ASN A 32 -7.72 23.83 -20.63
C ASN A 32 -6.86 23.40 -19.44
N CYS A 33 -6.28 24.34 -18.68
CA CYS A 33 -5.41 24.10 -17.52
C CYS A 33 -4.34 23.02 -17.80
N ASN A 34 -3.72 23.04 -18.97
CA ASN A 34 -2.80 21.98 -19.41
C ASN A 34 -1.65 21.74 -18.44
N THR A 35 -0.99 22.82 -17.97
CA THR A 35 0.11 22.73 -17.01
C THR A 35 -0.33 22.05 -15.70
N LEU A 36 -1.51 22.41 -15.18
CA LEU A 36 -2.07 21.81 -13.98
C LEU A 36 -2.40 20.32 -14.20
N ARG A 37 -3.01 20.00 -15.35
CA ARG A 37 -3.31 18.61 -15.74
C ARG A 37 -2.05 17.77 -15.83
N GLU A 38 -1.03 18.26 -16.47
CA GLU A 38 0.26 17.58 -16.58
C GLU A 38 0.90 17.36 -15.21
N LYS A 39 0.90 18.39 -14.36
CA LYS A 39 1.43 18.27 -13.00
C LYS A 39 0.68 17.20 -12.21
N ILE A 40 -0.65 17.20 -12.21
CA ILE A 40 -1.48 16.20 -11.54
C ILE A 40 -1.20 14.81 -12.11
N SER A 41 -1.18 14.68 -13.44
CA SER A 41 -0.96 13.39 -14.12
C SER A 41 0.42 12.79 -13.86
N LYS A 42 1.44 13.61 -13.65
CA LYS A 42 2.81 13.16 -13.33
C LYS A 42 2.98 12.86 -11.84
N THR A 43 2.20 13.53 -10.98
CA THR A 43 2.36 13.42 -9.52
C THR A 43 1.52 12.31 -8.92
N LEU A 44 0.32 12.09 -9.42
CA LEU A 44 -0.59 11.09 -8.89
C LEU A 44 -0.55 9.79 -9.69
N THR A 45 -0.73 8.67 -8.99
CA THR A 45 -0.95 7.38 -9.64
C THR A 45 -2.25 7.42 -10.46
N GLU A 46 -2.37 6.58 -11.48
CA GLU A 46 -3.55 6.52 -12.35
C GLU A 46 -4.82 6.17 -11.56
N ASP A 47 -4.70 5.24 -10.61
CA ASP A 47 -5.77 4.79 -9.71
C ASP A 47 -5.60 5.37 -8.29
N ALA A 48 -5.24 6.65 -8.20
CA ALA A 48 -5.06 7.30 -6.91
C ALA A 48 -6.32 7.16 -6.03
N PRO A 49 -6.20 6.67 -4.78
CA PRO A 49 -7.35 6.45 -3.92
C PRO A 49 -7.96 7.78 -3.49
N VAL A 50 -9.30 7.81 -3.34
CA VAL A 50 -10.02 8.98 -2.79
C VAL A 50 -9.58 9.28 -1.36
N ASN A 51 -9.30 8.26 -0.57
CA ASN A 51 -8.77 8.38 0.78
C ASN A 51 -7.26 8.17 0.78
N ILE A 52 -6.51 9.26 0.93
CA ILE A 52 -5.04 9.27 0.95
C ILE A 52 -4.41 8.45 2.08
N ASN A 53 -5.15 8.18 3.18
CA ASN A 53 -4.66 7.35 4.28
C ASN A 53 -4.41 5.90 3.87
N LYS A 54 -4.94 5.47 2.72
CA LYS A 54 -4.67 4.14 2.15
C LYS A 54 -3.31 4.05 1.44
N GLY A 55 -2.58 5.15 1.32
CA GLY A 55 -1.35 5.20 0.55
C GLY A 55 -1.55 5.15 -0.95
N ASN A 56 -0.47 4.94 -1.69
CA ASN A 56 -0.44 4.78 -3.16
C ASN A 56 -1.06 5.94 -3.97
N ALA A 57 -1.13 7.14 -3.41
CA ALA A 57 -1.64 8.32 -4.11
C ALA A 57 -0.58 8.96 -5.03
N ILE A 58 0.69 8.96 -4.60
CA ILE A 58 1.80 9.59 -5.33
C ILE A 58 2.45 8.56 -6.26
N ALA A 59 2.70 8.96 -7.50
CA ALA A 59 3.37 8.12 -8.48
C ALA A 59 4.84 7.85 -8.09
N GLN A 60 5.37 6.71 -8.56
CA GLN A 60 6.79 6.39 -8.40
C GLN A 60 7.65 7.37 -9.20
N GLY A 61 8.83 7.71 -8.69
CA GLY A 61 9.75 8.66 -9.30
C GLY A 61 9.46 10.13 -9.02
N VAL A 62 8.38 10.45 -8.28
CA VAL A 62 8.04 11.84 -7.89
C VAL A 62 8.85 12.31 -6.69
N SER A 63 9.13 11.41 -5.75
CA SER A 63 9.96 11.66 -4.57
C SER A 63 10.87 10.46 -4.33
N THR A 64 12.17 10.67 -4.45
CA THR A 64 13.19 9.64 -4.16
C THR A 64 13.09 9.14 -2.73
N GLU A 65 12.91 10.06 -1.76
CA GLU A 65 12.74 9.71 -0.35
C GLU A 65 11.54 8.78 -0.13
N LEU A 66 10.40 9.06 -0.76
CA LEU A 66 9.21 8.21 -0.66
C LEU A 66 9.44 6.85 -1.31
N ASP A 67 10.12 6.80 -2.43
CA ASP A 67 10.43 5.56 -3.12
C ASP A 67 11.43 4.71 -2.32
N ASP A 68 12.42 5.32 -1.67
CA ASP A 68 13.34 4.64 -0.76
C ASP A 68 12.61 4.04 0.45
N LEU A 69 11.70 4.79 1.07
CA LEU A 69 10.87 4.28 2.17
C LEU A 69 9.97 3.11 1.74
N ARG A 70 9.41 3.17 0.54
CA ARG A 70 8.63 2.07 -0.03
C ARG A 70 9.49 0.82 -0.26
N ASN A 71 10.69 1.00 -0.77
CA ASN A 71 11.65 -0.10 -0.99
C ASN A 71 12.02 -0.77 0.34
N ILE A 72 12.34 0.01 1.36
CA ILE A 72 12.64 -0.51 2.71
C ILE A 72 11.45 -1.30 3.25
N SER A 73 10.24 -0.76 3.13
CA SER A 73 9.00 -1.45 3.58
C SER A 73 8.76 -2.77 2.83
N THR A 74 9.01 -2.79 1.52
CA THR A 74 8.85 -4.00 0.70
C THR A 74 9.89 -5.05 1.07
N LEU A 75 11.17 -4.67 1.18
CA LEU A 75 12.24 -5.58 1.59
C LEU A 75 11.99 -6.20 2.98
N GLY A 76 11.48 -5.38 3.92
CA GLY A 76 11.11 -5.86 5.25
C GLY A 76 10.00 -6.91 5.19
N LYS A 77 8.99 -6.68 4.37
CA LYS A 77 7.89 -7.64 4.18
C LYS A 77 8.39 -8.94 3.53
N ASP A 78 9.16 -8.83 2.45
CA ASP A 78 9.71 -9.99 1.75
C ASP A 78 10.55 -10.87 2.67
N TYR A 79 11.34 -10.25 3.56
CA TYR A 79 12.11 -10.96 4.57
C TYR A 79 11.21 -11.72 5.56
N LEU A 80 10.17 -11.08 6.09
CA LEU A 80 9.25 -11.73 7.03
C LEU A 80 8.47 -12.88 6.36
N ASP A 81 8.09 -12.71 5.10
CA ASP A 81 7.41 -13.75 4.31
C ASP A 81 8.36 -14.95 4.05
N ALA A 82 9.62 -14.69 3.72
CA ALA A 82 10.64 -15.73 3.58
C ALA A 82 10.93 -16.48 4.90
N MET A 83 11.00 -15.71 6.01
CA MET A 83 11.13 -16.29 7.35
C MET A 83 9.93 -17.18 7.69
N LEU A 84 8.71 -16.70 7.43
CA LEU A 84 7.49 -17.48 7.68
C LEU A 84 7.49 -18.78 6.88
N ALA A 85 7.85 -18.74 5.61
CA ALA A 85 7.94 -19.93 4.75
C ALA A 85 8.93 -20.95 5.31
N ARG A 86 10.11 -20.50 5.72
CA ARG A 86 11.14 -21.34 6.34
C ARG A 86 10.66 -22.00 7.65
N GLU A 87 9.98 -21.24 8.50
CA GLU A 87 9.45 -21.77 9.76
C GLU A 87 8.27 -22.73 9.55
N ILE A 88 7.44 -22.52 8.53
CA ILE A 88 6.40 -23.47 8.12
C ILE A 88 7.05 -24.79 7.68
N GLU A 89 8.09 -24.74 6.86
CA GLU A 89 8.82 -25.94 6.40
C GLU A 89 9.47 -26.68 7.57
N ARG A 90 10.13 -25.94 8.48
CA ARG A 90 10.81 -26.49 9.67
C ARG A 90 9.85 -27.18 10.63
N THR A 91 8.68 -26.58 10.89
CA THR A 91 7.74 -27.05 11.92
C THR A 91 6.62 -27.94 11.38
N GLY A 92 6.35 -27.86 10.08
CA GLY A 92 5.18 -28.49 9.45
C GLY A 92 3.84 -27.84 9.86
N ILE A 93 3.85 -26.63 10.42
CA ILE A 93 2.65 -25.90 10.85
C ILE A 93 2.25 -24.92 9.75
N THR A 94 1.35 -25.30 8.87
CA THR A 94 0.90 -24.47 7.74
C THR A 94 0.07 -23.26 8.15
N SER A 95 -0.42 -23.20 9.38
CA SER A 95 -1.26 -22.13 9.91
C SER A 95 -0.48 -21.03 10.67
N LEU A 96 0.86 -21.05 10.61
CA LEU A 96 1.69 -20.00 11.20
C LEU A 96 1.36 -18.62 10.58
N LYS A 97 1.48 -17.60 11.42
CA LYS A 97 1.35 -16.20 11.00
C LYS A 97 2.39 -15.35 11.71
N ILE A 98 3.03 -14.46 10.99
CA ILE A 98 3.82 -13.38 11.58
C ILE A 98 2.95 -12.14 11.64
N ALA A 99 2.91 -11.48 12.80
CA ALA A 99 2.19 -10.22 12.99
C ALA A 99 2.97 -9.31 13.96
N PHE A 100 2.55 -8.07 14.07
CA PHE A 100 3.18 -7.07 14.91
C PHE A 100 2.30 -6.70 16.11
N ASN A 101 2.94 -6.52 17.25
CA ASN A 101 2.33 -6.05 18.49
C ASN A 101 3.14 -4.87 19.05
N ASN A 102 2.47 -3.80 19.44
CA ASN A 102 3.14 -2.58 19.94
C ASN A 102 3.88 -2.75 21.27
N VAL A 103 3.67 -3.87 21.97
CA VAL A 103 4.29 -4.12 23.29
C VAL A 103 5.57 -4.95 23.17
N PHE A 104 5.61 -5.92 22.25
CA PHE A 104 6.73 -6.87 22.13
C PHE A 104 7.16 -7.16 20.69
N GLY A 105 6.79 -6.27 19.75
CA GLY A 105 7.25 -6.31 18.37
C GLY A 105 6.64 -7.41 17.50
N TYR A 106 7.42 -7.91 16.54
CA TYR A 106 6.98 -8.99 15.68
C TYR A 106 6.92 -10.32 16.43
N TYR A 107 5.88 -11.12 16.14
CA TYR A 107 5.67 -12.43 16.75
C TYR A 107 5.13 -13.44 15.75
N ILE A 108 5.35 -14.73 16.07
CA ILE A 108 4.74 -15.86 15.38
C ILE A 108 3.54 -16.32 16.18
N GLU A 109 2.37 -16.40 15.55
CA GLU A 109 1.15 -16.93 16.16
C GLU A 109 0.95 -18.38 15.77
N VAL A 110 0.78 -19.24 16.80
CA VAL A 110 0.58 -20.67 16.69
C VAL A 110 -0.76 -21.03 17.29
N ARG A 111 -1.62 -21.71 16.56
CA ARG A 111 -2.89 -22.22 17.09
C ARG A 111 -2.62 -23.31 18.13
N ASN A 112 -3.46 -23.38 19.18
CA ASN A 112 -3.30 -24.38 20.27
C ASN A 112 -3.27 -25.82 19.79
N SER A 113 -3.89 -26.13 18.64
CA SER A 113 -3.83 -27.46 18.02
C SER A 113 -2.43 -27.91 17.56
N HIS A 114 -1.49 -26.97 17.47
CA HIS A 114 -0.12 -27.23 16.99
C HIS A 114 0.98 -26.86 17.99
N LYS A 115 0.61 -26.53 19.23
CA LYS A 115 1.58 -26.12 20.26
C LYS A 115 2.67 -27.15 20.54
N ASP A 116 2.37 -28.44 20.36
CA ASP A 116 3.32 -29.54 20.59
C ASP A 116 4.41 -29.63 19.50
N LYS A 117 4.25 -28.88 18.39
CA LYS A 117 5.23 -28.80 17.31
C LYS A 117 6.10 -27.56 17.37
N VAL A 118 5.90 -26.72 18.37
CA VAL A 118 6.67 -25.47 18.54
C VAL A 118 8.11 -25.81 18.89
N PRO A 119 9.10 -25.26 18.19
CA PRO A 119 10.51 -25.47 18.54
C PRO A 119 10.88 -24.91 19.90
N GLU A 120 11.82 -25.54 20.58
CA GLU A 120 12.28 -25.14 21.93
C GLU A 120 12.99 -23.77 21.93
N ASP A 121 13.53 -23.34 20.81
CA ASP A 121 14.20 -22.06 20.63
C ASP A 121 13.24 -20.86 20.52
N TRP A 122 11.92 -21.11 20.43
CA TRP A 122 10.92 -20.04 20.42
C TRP A 122 10.52 -19.64 21.85
N ILE A 123 10.52 -18.34 22.12
CA ILE A 123 10.18 -17.80 23.44
C ILE A 123 8.71 -17.39 23.42
N ARG A 124 7.89 -18.07 24.24
CA ARG A 124 6.48 -17.71 24.41
C ARG A 124 6.35 -16.36 25.11
N LYS A 125 5.57 -15.46 24.50
CA LYS A 125 5.28 -14.10 25.02
C LYS A 125 3.87 -13.94 25.52
N GLN A 126 2.90 -14.58 24.85
CA GLN A 126 1.51 -14.43 25.20
C GLN A 126 0.74 -15.72 24.92
N THR A 127 -0.17 -16.06 25.84
CA THR A 127 -1.16 -17.14 25.67
C THR A 127 -2.53 -16.51 25.48
N LEU A 128 -3.20 -16.90 24.39
CA LEU A 128 -4.56 -16.51 24.05
C LEU A 128 -5.50 -17.73 24.17
N VAL A 129 -6.79 -17.51 24.06
CA VAL A 129 -7.80 -18.58 24.17
C VAL A 129 -7.56 -19.70 23.13
N ASN A 130 -7.24 -19.32 21.88
CA ASN A 130 -7.14 -20.25 20.75
C ASN A 130 -5.73 -20.34 20.13
N ALA A 131 -4.76 -19.58 20.64
CA ALA A 131 -3.42 -19.50 20.08
C ALA A 131 -2.41 -19.10 21.15
N GLU A 132 -1.13 -19.33 20.85
CA GLU A 132 0.00 -18.79 21.59
C GLU A 132 0.87 -17.94 20.67
N ARG A 133 1.53 -16.92 21.23
CA ARG A 133 2.41 -16.01 20.51
C ARG A 133 3.83 -16.17 20.98
N TYR A 134 4.71 -16.34 20.02
CA TYR A 134 6.13 -16.60 20.23
C TYR A 134 6.98 -15.55 19.55
N ILE A 135 8.16 -15.31 20.09
CA ILE A 135 9.21 -14.54 19.45
C ILE A 135 10.44 -15.42 19.24
N THR A 136 11.23 -15.09 18.23
CA THR A 136 12.54 -15.69 17.98
C THR A 136 13.63 -14.63 18.13
N GLU A 137 14.88 -15.05 18.36
CA GLU A 137 16.02 -14.12 18.38
C GLU A 137 16.18 -13.36 17.06
N GLU A 138 15.76 -13.98 15.94
CA GLU A 138 15.79 -13.37 14.63
C GLU A 138 14.73 -12.25 14.51
N LEU A 139 13.50 -12.47 14.98
CA LEU A 139 12.45 -11.46 14.99
C LEU A 139 12.78 -10.25 15.89
N LYS A 140 13.47 -10.49 17.01
CA LYS A 140 13.92 -9.39 17.89
C LYS A 140 14.89 -8.41 17.19
N LYS A 141 15.68 -8.88 16.23
CA LYS A 141 16.63 -8.03 15.49
C LYS A 141 15.93 -7.17 14.44
N TYR A 142 14.66 -7.42 14.20
CA TYR A 142 13.86 -6.74 13.17
C TYR A 142 13.00 -5.58 13.75
N GLU A 143 13.10 -5.32 15.03
CA GLU A 143 12.56 -4.11 15.67
C GLU A 143 13.53 -2.95 15.43
#